data_a5a86a13da11013504ac3ec6404910a8
#
_entry.id   a5a86a13da11013504ac3ec6404910a8
#
_cell.length_a   1.000
_cell.length_b   1.000
_cell.length_c   1.000
_cell.angle_alpha   90.00
_cell.angle_beta   90.00
_cell.angle_gamma   90.00
#
_symmetry.space_group_name_H-M   'P 1'
#
loop_
_entity.id
_entity.type
_entity.pdbx_description
1 polymer ?
#
loop_
_entity_poly.entity_id
_entity_poly.type
_entity_poly.pdbx_seq_one_letter_code
_entity_poly.pdbx_strand_id
1 'polypeptide(L)'
;MPVYKNHAFIRFIRNRLREEHLAWRIMFREEWISLLVIVLGVVLIIFFTRPLPPWQVTLAVGQPGSTTEQIGKRYQEIFAQEGVTLNLVNTAGSRESIVEADDANTPINAGFLLGGIARKGDFPHLVSLGSVQYLPLWLFYRGSEYHGADAINYFRGKPIAIGIEGSGTEQLLTRILAMRGVKISSDNTNLRRLTHTDARDQLLAGQIDAMAIVDGFDSPTIQGLIAHPELHIFDFAYADAYVKRMPYLEVVTIPRGSLDLAKLDPPNDIHMIASTVTLLVEKTMHPAIQQLFLQAAD
;
A
#
# COMPACT_ATOMS: atom_id res chain seq x y z
N MET A 1 48.80 -9.00 64.36
CA MET A 1 49.11 -9.98 63.31
C MET A 1 47.80 -10.38 62.63
N PRO A 2 47.55 -10.17 61.41
CA PRO A 2 48.19 -10.75 60.20
C PRO A 2 48.14 -9.79 58.96
N VAL A 3 49.24 -9.19 58.58
CA VAL A 3 49.30 -8.33 57.37
C VAL A 3 50.05 -9.00 56.22
N TYR A 4 50.63 -10.17 56.42
CA TYR A 4 51.59 -10.80 55.52
C TYR A 4 50.97 -11.65 54.38
N LYS A 5 49.67 -12.01 54.42
CA LYS A 5 49.04 -12.90 53.41
C LYS A 5 48.59 -12.18 52.15
N ASN A 6 48.35 -10.89 52.17
CA ASN A 6 47.79 -10.18 50.98
C ASN A 6 48.83 -9.88 49.88
N HIS A 7 50.12 -9.74 50.25
CA HIS A 7 51.14 -9.41 49.24
C HIS A 7 51.47 -10.58 48.28
N ALA A 8 51.40 -11.82 48.75
CA ALA A 8 51.63 -13.00 47.91
C ALA A 8 50.49 -13.20 46.89
N PHE A 9 49.25 -13.00 47.33
CA PHE A 9 48.08 -13.13 46.48
C PHE A 9 48.04 -12.04 45.41
N ILE A 10 48.33 -10.78 45.74
CA ILE A 10 48.42 -9.67 44.80
C ILE A 10 49.56 -9.87 43.79
N ARG A 11 50.70 -10.40 44.20
CA ARG A 11 51.79 -10.77 43.29
C ARG A 11 51.38 -11.88 42.32
N PHE A 12 50.68 -12.90 42.81
CA PHE A 12 50.20 -14.02 42.02
C PHE A 12 49.22 -13.54 40.92
N ILE A 13 48.23 -12.74 41.29
CA ILE A 13 47.27 -12.15 40.33
C ILE A 13 47.99 -11.24 39.30
N ARG A 14 48.92 -10.40 39.77
CA ARG A 14 49.66 -9.49 38.91
C ARG A 14 50.56 -10.21 37.91
N ASN A 15 51.20 -11.34 38.35
CA ASN A 15 52.02 -12.17 37.47
C ASN A 15 51.15 -12.91 36.45
N ARG A 16 50.03 -13.47 36.87
CA ARG A 16 49.07 -14.11 35.94
C ARG A 16 48.54 -13.13 34.91
N LEU A 17 48.13 -11.94 35.28
CA LEU A 17 47.71 -10.92 34.39
C LEU A 17 48.83 -10.46 33.42
N ARG A 18 50.08 -10.43 33.89
CA ARG A 18 51.24 -10.14 33.03
C ARG A 18 51.53 -11.25 32.00
N GLU A 19 51.43 -12.49 32.43
CA GLU A 19 51.61 -13.62 31.52
C GLU A 19 50.50 -13.70 30.47
N GLU A 20 49.27 -13.47 30.87
CA GLU A 20 48.14 -13.37 29.94
C GLU A 20 48.31 -12.21 28.96
N HIS A 21 48.71 -11.01 29.41
CA HIS A 21 48.98 -9.87 28.53
C HIS A 21 50.16 -10.14 27.56
N LEU A 22 51.16 -10.89 28.00
CA LEU A 22 52.31 -11.28 27.12
C LEU A 22 51.81 -12.33 26.09
N ALA A 23 51.06 -13.32 26.51
CA ALA A 23 50.48 -14.32 25.62
C ALA A 23 49.56 -13.69 24.56
N TRP A 24 48.68 -12.75 24.96
CA TRP A 24 47.86 -11.96 24.02
C TRP A 24 48.71 -11.15 23.05
N ARG A 25 49.81 -10.51 23.51
CA ARG A 25 50.72 -9.76 22.64
C ARG A 25 51.45 -10.61 21.63
N ILE A 26 51.88 -11.80 22.04
CA ILE A 26 52.56 -12.76 21.16
C ILE A 26 51.56 -13.32 20.15
N MET A 27 50.39 -13.72 20.61
CA MET A 27 49.29 -14.20 19.76
C MET A 27 48.89 -13.14 18.71
N PHE A 28 48.69 -11.88 19.11
CA PHE A 28 48.39 -10.80 18.19
C PHE A 28 49.56 -10.49 17.23
N ARG A 29 50.79 -10.76 17.58
CA ARG A 29 51.94 -10.49 16.72
C ARG A 29 52.23 -11.63 15.73
N GLU A 30 51.99 -12.85 16.12
CA GLU A 30 52.27 -14.07 15.32
C GLU A 30 51.03 -14.52 14.52
N GLU A 31 49.83 -14.36 15.08
CA GLU A 31 48.58 -14.87 14.50
C GLU A 31 47.70 -13.76 13.91
N TRP A 32 48.19 -12.51 13.80
CA TRP A 32 47.38 -11.42 13.31
C TRP A 32 46.84 -11.63 11.88
N ILE A 33 47.59 -12.38 11.05
CA ILE A 33 47.17 -12.74 9.69
C ILE A 33 45.97 -13.70 9.75
N SER A 34 46.03 -14.72 10.63
CA SER A 34 44.93 -15.67 10.84
C SER A 34 43.69 -14.96 11.34
N LEU A 35 43.85 -14.00 12.26
CA LEU A 35 42.77 -13.19 12.80
C LEU A 35 42.16 -12.28 11.73
N LEU A 36 42.98 -11.68 10.86
CA LEU A 36 42.56 -10.88 9.74
C LEU A 36 41.77 -11.72 8.72
N VAL A 37 42.23 -12.94 8.41
CA VAL A 37 41.54 -13.86 7.52
C VAL A 37 40.20 -14.27 8.09
N ILE A 38 40.11 -14.56 9.41
CA ILE A 38 38.82 -14.88 10.07
C ILE A 38 37.89 -13.70 10.02
N VAL A 39 38.32 -12.47 10.38
CA VAL A 39 37.51 -11.26 10.32
C VAL A 39 37.03 -10.98 8.89
N LEU A 40 37.94 -11.10 7.90
CA LEU A 40 37.60 -10.94 6.50
C LEU A 40 36.57 -12.01 6.06
N GLY A 41 36.76 -13.26 6.48
CA GLY A 41 35.79 -14.34 6.21
C GLY A 41 34.43 -14.05 6.80
N VAL A 42 34.35 -13.59 8.05
CA VAL A 42 33.10 -13.20 8.71
C VAL A 42 32.45 -12.02 7.98
N VAL A 43 33.25 -10.99 7.61
CA VAL A 43 32.73 -9.83 6.85
C VAL A 43 32.20 -10.26 5.48
N LEU A 44 32.91 -11.16 4.80
CA LEU A 44 32.43 -11.71 3.51
C LEU A 44 31.14 -12.52 3.69
N ILE A 45 31.06 -13.37 4.73
CA ILE A 45 29.82 -14.11 5.02
C ILE A 45 28.68 -13.14 5.28
N ILE A 46 28.85 -12.13 6.12
CA ILE A 46 27.83 -11.10 6.41
C ILE A 46 27.43 -10.37 5.13
N PHE A 47 28.39 -10.02 4.29
CA PHE A 47 28.13 -9.30 3.04
C PHE A 47 27.36 -10.17 2.03
N PHE A 48 27.73 -11.44 1.87
CA PHE A 48 27.07 -12.33 0.91
C PHE A 48 25.76 -12.91 1.38
N THR A 49 25.59 -13.17 2.69
CA THR A 49 24.35 -13.75 3.22
C THR A 49 23.27 -12.71 3.54
N ARG A 50 23.62 -11.40 3.54
CA ARG A 50 22.71 -10.31 3.91
C ARG A 50 21.91 -10.60 5.18
N PRO A 51 22.54 -10.96 6.30
CA PRO A 51 21.84 -11.37 7.52
C PRO A 51 21.16 -10.21 8.26
N LEU A 52 21.43 -8.96 7.86
CA LEU A 52 20.86 -7.76 8.47
C LEU A 52 19.79 -7.17 7.55
N PRO A 53 18.61 -6.84 8.09
CA PRO A 53 17.58 -6.16 7.33
C PRO A 53 18.05 -4.76 6.91
N PRO A 54 17.56 -4.23 5.79
CA PRO A 54 17.85 -2.87 5.40
C PRO A 54 17.22 -1.87 6.37
N TRP A 55 17.88 -0.75 6.59
CA TRP A 55 17.41 0.34 7.44
C TRP A 55 16.36 1.23 6.76
N GLN A 56 16.20 1.10 5.44
CA GLN A 56 15.30 1.90 4.64
C GLN A 56 14.57 1.01 3.64
N VAL A 57 13.29 1.26 3.48
CA VAL A 57 12.40 0.61 2.51
C VAL A 57 11.52 1.68 1.87
N THR A 58 11.19 1.55 0.60
CA THR A 58 10.34 2.50 -0.10
C THR A 58 9.06 1.83 -0.59
N LEU A 59 7.92 2.41 -0.24
CA LEU A 59 6.58 1.93 -0.57
C LEU A 59 5.87 2.92 -1.48
N ALA A 60 5.40 2.47 -2.64
CA ALA A 60 4.53 3.24 -3.51
C ALA A 60 3.07 3.18 -3.01
N VAL A 61 2.44 4.35 -2.79
CA VAL A 61 1.16 4.48 -2.09
C VAL A 61 0.00 5.06 -2.93
N GLY A 62 0.19 5.31 -4.20
CA GLY A 62 -0.85 5.87 -5.08
C GLY A 62 -1.05 7.38 -4.91
N GLN A 63 -2.23 7.88 -5.24
CA GLN A 63 -2.50 9.32 -5.26
C GLN A 63 -2.54 9.93 -3.85
N PRO A 64 -2.12 11.20 -3.70
CA PRO A 64 -2.24 11.93 -2.43
C PRO A 64 -3.69 11.94 -1.91
N GLY A 65 -3.86 11.76 -0.61
CA GLY A 65 -5.17 11.70 0.05
C GLY A 65 -5.93 10.39 -0.13
N SER A 66 -5.35 9.39 -0.82
CA SER A 66 -5.97 8.06 -0.97
C SER A 66 -5.84 7.21 0.29
N THR A 67 -6.70 6.19 0.39
CA THR A 67 -6.61 5.19 1.46
C THR A 67 -5.28 4.45 1.46
N THR A 68 -4.70 4.16 0.30
CA THR A 68 -3.39 3.51 0.22
C THR A 68 -2.26 4.38 0.78
N GLU A 69 -2.34 5.70 0.63
CA GLU A 69 -1.41 6.62 1.30
C GLU A 69 -1.62 6.61 2.83
N GLN A 70 -2.84 6.55 3.31
CA GLN A 70 -3.12 6.47 4.75
C GLN A 70 -2.62 5.15 5.36
N ILE A 71 -2.82 4.03 4.66
CA ILE A 71 -2.25 2.73 5.05
C ILE A 71 -0.72 2.85 5.13
N GLY A 72 -0.09 3.44 4.10
CA GLY A 72 1.35 3.70 4.09
C GLY A 72 1.82 4.51 5.29
N LYS A 73 1.11 5.57 5.68
CA LYS A 73 1.43 6.39 6.88
C LYS A 73 1.33 5.58 8.19
N ARG A 74 0.32 4.73 8.32
CA ARG A 74 0.23 3.82 9.47
C ARG A 74 1.40 2.83 9.50
N TYR A 75 1.78 2.31 8.34
CA TYR A 75 2.95 1.43 8.22
C TYR A 75 4.24 2.17 8.60
N GLN A 76 4.40 3.44 8.22
CA GLN A 76 5.57 4.25 8.64
C GLN A 76 5.73 4.30 10.16
N GLU A 77 4.63 4.47 10.90
CA GLU A 77 4.66 4.53 12.36
C GLU A 77 5.14 3.20 12.97
N ILE A 78 4.67 2.06 12.44
CA ILE A 78 5.05 0.73 12.90
C ILE A 78 6.51 0.42 12.53
N PHE A 79 6.92 0.74 11.31
CA PHE A 79 8.30 0.56 10.86
C PHE A 79 9.29 1.40 11.68
N ALA A 80 8.90 2.64 12.03
CA ALA A 80 9.73 3.52 12.87
C ALA A 80 9.95 2.94 14.28
N GLN A 81 8.96 2.26 14.86
CA GLN A 81 9.09 1.59 16.17
C GLN A 81 10.15 0.48 16.14
N GLU A 82 10.32 -0.18 14.99
CA GLU A 82 11.31 -1.25 14.78
C GLU A 82 12.64 -0.72 14.21
N GLY A 83 12.82 0.62 14.16
CA GLY A 83 14.05 1.26 13.71
C GLY A 83 14.27 1.22 12.19
N VAL A 84 13.24 0.95 11.41
CA VAL A 84 13.29 0.94 9.93
C VAL A 84 12.59 2.18 9.41
N THR A 85 13.23 2.88 8.48
CA THR A 85 12.62 4.03 7.78
C THR A 85 11.82 3.54 6.58
N LEU A 86 10.50 3.75 6.60
CA LEU A 86 9.64 3.51 5.45
C LEU A 86 9.41 4.83 4.70
N ASN A 87 9.96 4.95 3.49
CA ASN A 87 9.74 6.09 2.62
C ASN A 87 8.47 5.86 1.80
N LEU A 88 7.57 6.84 1.73
CA LEU A 88 6.37 6.79 0.89
C LEU A 88 6.59 7.59 -0.38
N VAL A 89 6.21 6.99 -1.51
CA VAL A 89 6.24 7.65 -2.82
C VAL A 89 4.82 7.65 -3.40
N ASN A 90 4.30 8.85 -3.66
CA ASN A 90 3.01 8.98 -4.34
C ASN A 90 3.17 8.69 -5.84
N THR A 91 2.21 7.97 -6.39
CA THR A 91 2.13 7.58 -7.80
C THR A 91 0.76 7.93 -8.37
N ALA A 92 0.58 7.82 -9.69
CA ALA A 92 -0.72 8.00 -10.32
C ALA A 92 -1.74 6.90 -9.92
N GLY A 93 -1.27 5.79 -9.40
CA GLY A 93 -2.12 4.69 -8.92
C GLY A 93 -1.45 3.32 -9.02
N SER A 94 -2.23 2.28 -8.76
CA SER A 94 -1.73 0.91 -8.59
C SER A 94 -0.86 0.38 -9.74
N ARG A 95 -1.16 0.75 -10.99
CA ARG A 95 -0.35 0.27 -12.13
C ARG A 95 1.05 0.85 -12.10
N GLU A 96 1.18 2.16 -11.93
CA GLU A 96 2.49 2.83 -11.83
C GLU A 96 3.26 2.32 -10.61
N SER A 97 2.60 2.26 -9.45
CA SER A 97 3.20 1.74 -8.21
C SER A 97 3.89 0.39 -8.41
N ILE A 98 3.25 -0.52 -9.15
CA ILE A 98 3.75 -1.89 -9.32
C ILE A 98 4.77 -1.98 -10.46
N VAL A 99 4.61 -1.20 -11.53
CA VAL A 99 5.62 -1.11 -12.60
C VAL A 99 6.94 -0.60 -12.04
N GLU A 100 6.90 0.44 -11.23
CA GLU A 100 8.11 0.98 -10.58
C GLU A 100 8.69 0.02 -9.54
N ALA A 101 7.85 -0.67 -8.77
CA ALA A 101 8.34 -1.67 -7.80
C ALA A 101 8.95 -2.92 -8.45
N ASP A 102 8.58 -3.27 -9.69
CA ASP A 102 9.16 -4.40 -10.44
C ASP A 102 10.44 -3.99 -11.20
N ASP A 103 10.72 -2.69 -11.32
CA ASP A 103 11.93 -2.17 -11.98
C ASP A 103 13.08 -2.03 -10.98
N ALA A 104 14.10 -2.86 -11.15
CA ALA A 104 15.31 -2.86 -10.31
C ALA A 104 16.11 -1.52 -10.33
N ASN A 105 15.82 -0.60 -11.25
CA ASN A 105 16.49 0.70 -11.33
C ASN A 105 15.79 1.78 -10.48
N THR A 106 14.63 1.49 -9.89
CA THR A 106 13.93 2.40 -8.97
C THR A 106 14.27 2.08 -7.52
N PRO A 107 14.13 3.03 -6.61
CA PRO A 107 14.31 2.77 -5.18
C PRO A 107 13.06 2.14 -4.53
N ILE A 108 11.99 1.85 -5.29
CA ILE A 108 10.72 1.37 -4.76
C ILE A 108 10.78 -0.15 -4.60
N ASN A 109 10.57 -0.61 -3.37
CA ASN A 109 10.69 -2.03 -3.00
C ASN A 109 9.33 -2.72 -2.81
N ALA A 110 8.25 -1.93 -2.69
CA ALA A 110 6.91 -2.40 -2.43
C ALA A 110 5.85 -1.47 -3.02
N GLY A 111 4.65 -1.99 -3.26
CA GLY A 111 3.54 -1.19 -3.75
C GLY A 111 2.19 -1.87 -3.56
N PHE A 112 1.13 -1.08 -3.62
CA PHE A 112 -0.24 -1.56 -3.54
C PHE A 112 -0.81 -1.81 -4.92
N LEU A 113 -1.32 -3.01 -5.14
CA LEU A 113 -1.99 -3.44 -6.37
C LEU A 113 -3.49 -3.63 -6.14
N LEU A 114 -4.31 -2.91 -6.88
CA LEU A 114 -5.74 -3.16 -6.93
C LEU A 114 -6.03 -4.45 -7.74
N GLY A 115 -6.95 -5.26 -7.25
CA GLY A 115 -7.33 -6.52 -7.89
C GLY A 115 -7.77 -6.36 -9.34
N GLY A 116 -7.37 -7.32 -10.17
CA GLY A 116 -7.71 -7.34 -11.59
C GLY A 116 -6.83 -6.45 -12.49
N ILE A 117 -5.93 -5.65 -11.97
CA ILE A 117 -5.03 -4.81 -12.79
C ILE A 117 -3.94 -5.66 -13.45
N ALA A 118 -3.39 -6.63 -12.72
CA ALA A 118 -2.33 -7.51 -13.19
C ALA A 118 -2.77 -8.97 -13.28
N ARG A 119 -2.07 -9.73 -14.11
CA ARG A 119 -2.18 -11.19 -14.18
C ARG A 119 -0.97 -11.82 -13.49
N LYS A 120 -1.11 -13.07 -13.09
CA LYS A 120 0.01 -13.84 -12.55
C LYS A 120 1.14 -13.90 -13.58
N GLY A 121 2.32 -13.43 -13.22
CA GLY A 121 3.52 -13.40 -14.06
C GLY A 121 3.79 -12.08 -14.77
N ASP A 122 2.90 -11.11 -14.74
CA ASP A 122 3.14 -9.78 -15.33
C ASP A 122 4.31 -9.05 -14.63
N PHE A 123 4.53 -9.34 -13.35
CA PHE A 123 5.56 -8.72 -12.50
C PHE A 123 6.44 -9.80 -11.87
N PRO A 124 7.46 -10.28 -12.59
CA PRO A 124 8.23 -11.46 -12.20
C PRO A 124 9.13 -11.24 -10.98
N HIS A 125 9.49 -10.01 -10.65
CA HIS A 125 10.35 -9.70 -9.52
C HIS A 125 9.58 -9.46 -8.21
N LEU A 126 8.25 -9.42 -8.27
CA LEU A 126 7.41 -9.19 -7.09
C LEU A 126 6.79 -10.48 -6.53
N VAL A 127 6.46 -10.43 -5.24
CA VAL A 127 5.69 -11.46 -4.52
C VAL A 127 4.59 -10.78 -3.70
N SER A 128 3.44 -11.43 -3.61
CA SER A 128 2.31 -10.96 -2.81
C SER A 128 2.49 -11.33 -1.34
N LEU A 129 2.28 -10.38 -0.45
CA LEU A 129 2.15 -10.60 0.99
C LEU A 129 0.69 -10.80 1.44
N GLY A 130 -0.26 -10.63 0.53
CA GLY A 130 -1.69 -10.81 0.83
C GLY A 130 -2.51 -9.57 0.53
N SER A 131 -3.83 -9.71 0.71
CA SER A 131 -4.78 -8.60 0.59
C SER A 131 -4.86 -7.84 1.91
N VAL A 132 -4.77 -6.51 1.84
CA VAL A 132 -4.77 -5.64 3.03
C VAL A 132 -6.11 -4.98 3.27
N GLN A 133 -6.89 -4.73 2.22
CA GLN A 133 -8.19 -4.06 2.33
C GLN A 133 -9.04 -4.26 1.08
N TYR A 134 -10.37 -4.08 1.23
CA TYR A 134 -11.30 -3.89 0.11
C TYR A 134 -11.53 -2.40 -0.12
N LEU A 135 -11.40 -1.95 -1.37
CA LEU A 135 -11.73 -0.58 -1.76
C LEU A 135 -12.98 -0.58 -2.63
N PRO A 136 -14.08 0.01 -2.15
CA PRO A 136 -15.31 0.15 -2.93
C PRO A 136 -15.12 1.10 -4.12
N LEU A 137 -15.83 0.80 -5.22
CA LEU A 137 -16.04 1.73 -6.31
C LEU A 137 -17.22 2.62 -5.95
N TRP A 138 -16.94 3.86 -5.61
CA TRP A 138 -17.92 4.90 -5.41
C TRP A 138 -18.29 5.55 -6.75
N LEU A 139 -19.56 5.86 -6.92
CA LEU A 139 -20.03 6.71 -8.01
C LEU A 139 -20.91 7.79 -7.41
N PHE A 140 -20.28 8.95 -7.16
CA PHE A 140 -20.98 10.15 -6.70
C PHE A 140 -21.57 10.91 -7.89
N TYR A 141 -22.76 11.46 -7.73
CA TYR A 141 -23.41 12.22 -8.80
C TYR A 141 -24.30 13.33 -8.26
N ARG A 142 -24.55 14.33 -9.11
CA ARG A 142 -25.41 15.48 -8.84
C ARG A 142 -26.78 15.31 -9.51
N GLY A 143 -27.75 16.10 -9.05
CA GLY A 143 -29.09 16.16 -9.61
C GLY A 143 -30.13 15.39 -8.82
N SER A 144 -31.20 14.96 -9.48
CA SER A 144 -32.24 14.17 -8.81
C SER A 144 -31.76 12.76 -8.49
N GLU A 145 -32.15 12.26 -7.33
CA GLU A 145 -31.85 10.90 -6.94
C GLU A 145 -32.38 9.88 -7.96
N TYR A 146 -31.51 8.95 -8.33
CA TYR A 146 -31.81 7.93 -9.32
C TYR A 146 -32.05 6.57 -8.66
N HIS A 147 -33.25 6.06 -8.82
CA HIS A 147 -33.64 4.77 -8.26
C HIS A 147 -33.61 3.62 -9.29
N GLY A 148 -33.08 3.86 -10.48
CA GLY A 148 -32.96 2.82 -11.50
C GLY A 148 -31.67 2.02 -11.38
N ALA A 149 -31.68 0.81 -11.96
CA ALA A 149 -30.55 -0.10 -11.90
C ALA A 149 -29.51 0.09 -13.02
N ASP A 150 -29.80 0.91 -14.03
CA ASP A 150 -28.94 1.07 -15.23
C ASP A 150 -28.14 2.37 -15.22
N ALA A 151 -26.99 2.35 -14.52
CA ALA A 151 -26.05 3.46 -14.48
C ALA A 151 -25.63 3.94 -15.88
N ILE A 152 -25.41 3.00 -16.81
CA ILE A 152 -24.86 3.33 -18.13
C ILE A 152 -25.83 4.20 -18.92
N ASN A 153 -27.12 3.86 -18.90
CA ASN A 153 -28.12 4.67 -19.57
C ASN A 153 -28.36 6.00 -18.86
N TYR A 154 -28.37 6.00 -17.51
CA TYR A 154 -28.57 7.22 -16.74
C TYR A 154 -27.43 8.25 -16.95
N PHE A 155 -26.19 7.77 -17.01
CA PHE A 155 -25.02 8.64 -17.17
C PHE A 155 -24.62 8.86 -18.64
N ARG A 156 -25.35 8.30 -19.61
CA ARG A 156 -25.05 8.48 -21.03
C ARG A 156 -25.07 9.94 -21.42
N GLY A 157 -23.97 10.43 -21.98
CA GLY A 157 -23.82 11.80 -22.42
C GLY A 157 -23.51 12.83 -21.32
N LYS A 158 -23.51 12.42 -20.06
CA LYS A 158 -23.11 13.28 -18.93
C LYS A 158 -21.59 13.30 -18.77
N PRO A 159 -21.00 14.44 -18.40
CA PRO A 159 -19.57 14.50 -18.09
C PRO A 159 -19.26 13.81 -16.76
N ILE A 160 -18.41 12.78 -16.83
CA ILE A 160 -18.06 11.91 -15.70
C ILE A 160 -16.54 11.84 -15.55
N ALA A 161 -16.03 12.03 -14.34
CA ALA A 161 -14.65 11.71 -14.00
C ALA A 161 -14.50 10.20 -13.78
N ILE A 162 -13.52 9.60 -14.46
CA ILE A 162 -13.26 8.15 -14.44
C ILE A 162 -11.91 7.79 -13.83
N GLY A 163 -11.22 8.75 -13.19
CA GLY A 163 -9.84 8.61 -12.73
C GLY A 163 -8.82 8.92 -13.84
N ILE A 164 -7.58 9.16 -13.45
CA ILE A 164 -6.50 9.35 -14.41
C ILE A 164 -6.12 8.04 -15.09
N GLU A 165 -5.41 8.14 -16.21
CA GLU A 165 -4.95 6.98 -16.97
C GLU A 165 -4.06 6.07 -16.10
N GLY A 166 -4.32 4.77 -16.13
CA GLY A 166 -3.59 3.78 -15.34
C GLY A 166 -4.00 3.71 -13.87
N SER A 167 -4.91 4.56 -13.40
CA SER A 167 -5.45 4.45 -12.04
C SER A 167 -6.33 3.21 -11.88
N GLY A 168 -6.47 2.74 -10.63
CA GLY A 168 -7.36 1.63 -10.31
C GLY A 168 -8.82 1.90 -10.68
N THR A 169 -9.27 3.14 -10.50
CA THR A 169 -10.62 3.60 -10.87
C THR A 169 -10.87 3.48 -12.38
N GLU A 170 -9.96 4.03 -13.18
CA GLU A 170 -10.09 3.99 -14.64
C GLU A 170 -10.12 2.56 -15.17
N GLN A 171 -9.24 1.70 -14.64
CA GLN A 171 -9.16 0.32 -15.09
C GLN A 171 -10.38 -0.52 -14.68
N LEU A 172 -10.86 -0.38 -13.44
CA LEU A 172 -12.05 -1.10 -12.98
C LEU A 172 -13.29 -0.63 -13.76
N LEU A 173 -13.48 0.67 -13.88
CA LEU A 173 -14.64 1.22 -14.58
C LEU A 173 -14.61 0.85 -16.07
N THR A 174 -13.45 0.88 -16.72
CA THR A 174 -13.29 0.44 -18.12
C THR A 174 -13.74 -1.00 -18.30
N ARG A 175 -13.41 -1.90 -17.37
CA ARG A 175 -13.84 -3.30 -17.43
C ARG A 175 -15.35 -3.46 -17.22
N ILE A 176 -15.92 -2.74 -16.25
CA ILE A 176 -17.37 -2.74 -16.01
C ILE A 176 -18.12 -2.25 -17.25
N LEU A 177 -17.67 -1.16 -17.85
CA LEU A 177 -18.26 -0.60 -19.06
C LEU A 177 -18.12 -1.54 -20.27
N ALA A 178 -16.95 -2.17 -20.42
CA ALA A 178 -16.70 -3.13 -21.50
C ALA A 178 -17.63 -4.35 -21.41
N MET A 179 -17.96 -4.84 -20.23
CA MET A 179 -18.94 -5.93 -20.03
C MET A 179 -20.36 -5.56 -20.50
N ARG A 180 -20.67 -4.26 -20.52
CA ARG A 180 -21.92 -3.71 -21.02
C ARG A 180 -21.84 -3.23 -22.47
N GLY A 181 -20.75 -3.58 -23.18
CA GLY A 181 -20.53 -3.21 -24.60
C GLY A 181 -20.13 -1.75 -24.80
N VAL A 182 -19.82 -1.01 -23.74
CA VAL A 182 -19.33 0.37 -23.82
C VAL A 182 -17.81 0.37 -23.83
N LYS A 183 -17.21 0.89 -24.90
CA LYS A 183 -15.76 1.09 -25.00
C LYS A 183 -15.41 2.52 -24.63
N ILE A 184 -14.44 2.68 -23.76
CA ILE A 184 -13.82 3.99 -23.51
C ILE A 184 -12.86 4.25 -24.67
N SER A 185 -13.13 5.30 -25.45
CA SER A 185 -12.25 5.77 -26.52
C SER A 185 -11.88 7.23 -26.28
N SER A 186 -10.82 7.70 -26.96
CA SER A 186 -10.41 9.11 -26.94
C SER A 186 -11.53 10.07 -27.41
N ASP A 187 -12.47 9.54 -28.20
CA ASP A 187 -13.57 10.33 -28.77
C ASP A 187 -14.74 10.51 -27.77
N ASN A 188 -14.73 9.80 -26.64
CA ASN A 188 -15.72 9.97 -25.58
C ASN A 188 -15.39 11.21 -24.73
N THR A 189 -15.69 12.39 -25.26
CA THR A 189 -15.42 13.69 -24.62
C THR A 189 -16.11 13.88 -23.26
N ASN A 190 -17.11 13.04 -22.96
CA ASN A 190 -17.84 13.08 -21.70
C ASN A 190 -17.12 12.29 -20.57
N LEU A 191 -16.16 11.43 -20.90
CA LEU A 191 -15.38 10.68 -19.91
C LEU A 191 -14.07 11.42 -19.65
N ARG A 192 -13.95 12.02 -18.48
CA ARG A 192 -12.81 12.88 -18.12
C ARG A 192 -11.82 12.13 -17.23
N ARG A 193 -10.55 12.12 -17.63
CA ARG A 193 -9.45 11.61 -16.82
C ARG A 193 -8.94 12.70 -15.90
N LEU A 194 -9.34 12.63 -14.64
CA LEU A 194 -9.03 13.61 -13.60
C LEU A 194 -8.41 12.91 -12.38
N THR A 195 -7.56 13.64 -11.65
CA THR A 195 -7.10 13.22 -10.32
C THR A 195 -8.28 13.20 -9.35
N HIS A 196 -8.12 12.54 -8.20
CA HIS A 196 -9.16 12.54 -7.16
C HIS A 196 -9.53 13.96 -6.72
N THR A 197 -8.53 14.83 -6.56
CA THR A 197 -8.73 16.23 -6.14
C THR A 197 -9.46 17.03 -7.21
N ASP A 198 -8.98 16.98 -8.46
CA ASP A 198 -9.61 17.75 -9.56
C ASP A 198 -11.04 17.27 -9.83
N ALA A 199 -11.28 15.96 -9.78
CA ALA A 199 -12.60 15.38 -9.97
C ALA A 199 -13.57 15.82 -8.88
N ARG A 200 -13.15 15.78 -7.60
CA ARG A 200 -13.94 16.30 -6.49
C ARG A 200 -14.28 17.76 -6.68
N ASP A 201 -13.27 18.59 -6.97
CA ASP A 201 -13.46 20.03 -7.08
C ASP A 201 -14.37 20.40 -8.24
N GLN A 202 -14.23 19.73 -9.40
CA GLN A 202 -15.12 19.91 -10.55
C GLN A 202 -16.54 19.39 -10.29
N LEU A 203 -16.70 18.29 -9.55
CA LEU A 203 -18.01 17.78 -9.16
C LEU A 203 -18.73 18.77 -8.24
N LEU A 204 -18.03 19.28 -7.20
CA LEU A 204 -18.59 20.27 -6.28
C LEU A 204 -18.93 21.60 -6.98
N ALA A 205 -18.13 21.99 -7.96
CA ALA A 205 -18.39 23.19 -8.78
C ALA A 205 -19.49 22.98 -9.86
N GLY A 206 -20.02 21.76 -10.02
CA GLY A 206 -21.03 21.45 -11.05
C GLY A 206 -20.48 21.43 -12.49
N GLN A 207 -19.18 21.29 -12.67
CA GLN A 207 -18.53 21.22 -13.99
C GLN A 207 -18.56 19.80 -14.57
N ILE A 208 -18.79 18.80 -13.73
CA ILE A 208 -19.08 17.41 -14.09
C ILE A 208 -20.31 16.94 -13.33
N ASP A 209 -21.03 15.98 -13.90
CA ASP A 209 -22.28 15.44 -13.32
C ASP A 209 -22.02 14.28 -12.38
N ALA A 210 -20.90 13.55 -12.57
CA ALA A 210 -20.56 12.41 -11.73
C ALA A 210 -19.04 12.20 -11.63
N MET A 211 -18.64 11.50 -10.58
CA MET A 211 -17.27 11.10 -10.32
C MET A 211 -17.25 9.64 -9.86
N ALA A 212 -16.51 8.81 -10.57
CA ALA A 212 -16.16 7.48 -10.11
C ALA A 212 -14.80 7.53 -9.37
N ILE A 213 -14.71 6.82 -8.27
CA ILE A 213 -13.49 6.70 -7.46
C ILE A 213 -13.44 5.35 -6.74
N VAL A 214 -12.32 4.65 -6.85
CA VAL A 214 -12.03 3.46 -6.05
C VAL A 214 -11.19 3.88 -4.87
N ASP A 215 -11.80 3.95 -3.70
CA ASP A 215 -11.12 4.36 -2.46
C ASP A 215 -11.87 3.84 -1.23
N GLY A 216 -11.19 3.86 -0.07
CA GLY A 216 -11.79 3.43 1.18
C GLY A 216 -12.75 4.46 1.77
N PHE A 217 -13.65 3.98 2.62
CA PHE A 217 -14.62 4.81 3.33
C PHE A 217 -13.93 5.92 4.14
N ASP A 218 -12.81 5.63 4.80
CA ASP A 218 -12.11 6.57 5.68
C ASP A 218 -11.27 7.62 4.92
N SER A 219 -11.23 7.55 3.60
CA SER A 219 -10.52 8.54 2.78
C SER A 219 -11.10 9.95 2.98
N PRO A 220 -10.28 10.99 3.20
CA PRO A 220 -10.76 12.36 3.31
C PRO A 220 -11.57 12.82 2.09
N THR A 221 -11.22 12.33 0.92
CA THR A 221 -11.98 12.62 -0.31
C THR A 221 -13.39 12.04 -0.24
N ILE A 222 -13.52 10.77 0.16
CA ILE A 222 -14.82 10.09 0.29
C ILE A 222 -15.64 10.75 1.39
N GLN A 223 -15.08 10.98 2.56
CA GLN A 223 -15.78 11.64 3.67
C GLN A 223 -16.28 13.04 3.30
N GLY A 224 -15.47 13.82 2.57
CA GLY A 224 -15.87 15.13 2.08
C GLY A 224 -17.02 15.07 1.08
N LEU A 225 -17.07 14.07 0.21
CA LEU A 225 -18.15 13.88 -0.75
C LEU A 225 -19.44 13.36 -0.08
N ILE A 226 -19.35 12.43 0.86
CA ILE A 226 -20.51 11.94 1.65
C ILE A 226 -21.17 13.07 2.43
N ALA A 227 -20.37 13.97 3.01
CA ALA A 227 -20.89 15.09 3.79
C ALA A 227 -21.61 16.16 2.95
N HIS A 228 -21.53 16.11 1.60
CA HIS A 228 -22.10 17.13 0.74
C HIS A 228 -23.56 16.83 0.37
N PRO A 229 -24.54 17.65 0.80
CA PRO A 229 -25.96 17.32 0.74
C PRO A 229 -26.56 17.25 -0.67
N GLU A 230 -25.86 17.79 -1.67
CA GLU A 230 -26.31 17.78 -3.07
C GLU A 230 -25.80 16.59 -3.88
N LEU A 231 -24.99 15.73 -3.23
CA LEU A 231 -24.43 14.54 -3.89
C LEU A 231 -25.18 13.30 -3.46
N HIS A 232 -25.36 12.41 -4.42
CA HIS A 232 -25.92 11.08 -4.22
C HIS A 232 -24.87 10.02 -4.49
N ILE A 233 -24.99 8.89 -3.81
CA ILE A 233 -24.19 7.70 -4.06
C ILE A 233 -25.00 6.75 -4.92
N PHE A 234 -24.41 6.27 -6.02
CA PHE A 234 -25.10 5.32 -6.90
C PHE A 234 -25.14 3.94 -6.31
N ASP A 235 -26.34 3.33 -6.27
CA ASP A 235 -26.54 1.93 -5.89
C ASP A 235 -26.30 1.01 -7.09
N PHE A 236 -25.33 0.10 -6.98
CA PHE A 236 -25.03 -0.91 -7.99
C PHE A 236 -25.96 -2.12 -7.83
N ALA A 237 -27.24 -1.95 -8.16
CA ALA A 237 -28.25 -3.02 -8.02
C ALA A 237 -27.87 -4.37 -8.68
N TYR A 238 -26.90 -4.39 -9.60
CA TYR A 238 -26.36 -5.61 -10.22
C TYR A 238 -24.96 -5.97 -9.71
N ALA A 239 -24.55 -5.52 -8.53
CA ALA A 239 -23.21 -5.78 -7.97
C ALA A 239 -22.86 -7.28 -8.01
N ASP A 240 -23.75 -8.15 -7.59
CA ASP A 240 -23.57 -9.61 -7.61
C ASP A 240 -23.26 -10.17 -9.01
N ALA A 241 -23.88 -9.61 -10.05
CA ALA A 241 -23.64 -10.07 -11.42
C ALA A 241 -22.24 -9.71 -11.91
N TYR A 242 -21.70 -8.57 -11.48
CA TYR A 242 -20.33 -8.17 -11.79
C TYR A 242 -19.31 -9.03 -11.03
N VAL A 243 -19.53 -9.23 -9.73
CA VAL A 243 -18.68 -10.07 -8.87
C VAL A 243 -18.63 -11.51 -9.38
N LYS A 244 -19.76 -12.07 -9.81
CA LYS A 244 -19.80 -13.42 -10.39
C LYS A 244 -18.91 -13.57 -11.63
N ARG A 245 -18.67 -12.50 -12.37
CA ARG A 245 -17.84 -12.48 -13.59
C ARG A 245 -16.39 -12.07 -13.35
N MET A 246 -16.13 -11.39 -12.26
CA MET A 246 -14.80 -10.88 -11.88
C MET A 246 -14.48 -11.35 -10.45
N PRO A 247 -13.84 -12.52 -10.27
CA PRO A 247 -13.63 -13.16 -8.96
C PRO A 247 -12.75 -12.38 -7.97
N TYR A 248 -12.10 -11.30 -8.42
CA TYR A 248 -11.32 -10.39 -7.58
C TYR A 248 -12.16 -9.25 -6.99
N LEU A 249 -13.46 -9.22 -7.30
CA LEU A 249 -14.42 -8.26 -6.76
C LEU A 249 -15.28 -8.91 -5.69
N GLU A 250 -15.75 -8.07 -4.77
CA GLU A 250 -16.73 -8.41 -3.73
C GLU A 250 -17.87 -7.41 -3.73
N VAL A 251 -19.03 -7.81 -3.22
CA VAL A 251 -20.14 -6.90 -2.93
C VAL A 251 -19.97 -6.37 -1.52
N VAL A 252 -19.93 -5.04 -1.40
CA VAL A 252 -19.94 -4.35 -0.11
C VAL A 252 -21.22 -3.54 -0.03
N THR A 253 -21.90 -3.60 1.11
CA THR A 253 -23.14 -2.87 1.33
C THR A 253 -22.93 -1.78 2.36
N ILE A 254 -23.36 -0.56 2.03
CA ILE A 254 -23.55 0.51 3.01
C ILE A 254 -24.97 0.34 3.56
N PRO A 255 -25.12 -0.05 4.84
CA PRO A 255 -26.44 -0.25 5.40
C PRO A 255 -27.22 1.06 5.50
N ARG A 256 -28.52 1.00 5.34
CA ARG A 256 -29.40 2.16 5.57
C ARG A 256 -29.12 2.79 6.95
N GLY A 257 -29.07 4.12 7.00
CA GLY A 257 -28.82 4.88 8.21
C GLY A 257 -27.37 4.89 8.69
N SER A 258 -26.44 4.19 8.01
CA SER A 258 -25.06 4.04 8.50
C SER A 258 -24.16 5.25 8.26
N LEU A 259 -24.53 6.14 7.35
CA LEU A 259 -23.77 7.37 7.09
C LEU A 259 -24.13 8.48 8.10
N ASP A 260 -25.44 8.62 8.38
CA ASP A 260 -25.94 9.55 9.42
C ASP A 260 -27.18 8.90 10.10
N LEU A 261 -26.96 8.33 11.28
CA LEU A 261 -28.02 7.64 12.00
C LEU A 261 -29.14 8.60 12.47
N ALA A 262 -28.81 9.87 12.72
CA ALA A 262 -29.80 10.85 13.16
C ALA A 262 -30.75 11.27 12.01
N LYS A 263 -30.26 11.27 10.79
CA LYS A 263 -31.03 11.56 9.57
C LYS A 263 -31.56 10.29 8.89
N LEU A 264 -31.18 9.11 9.36
CA LEU A 264 -31.45 7.81 8.73
C LEU A 264 -30.92 7.76 7.28
N ASP A 265 -29.72 8.32 7.08
CA ASP A 265 -29.06 8.38 5.77
C ASP A 265 -28.00 7.24 5.65
N PRO A 266 -27.98 6.49 4.53
CA PRO A 266 -28.90 6.51 3.42
C PRO A 266 -30.27 5.89 3.80
N PRO A 267 -31.34 6.24 3.11
CA PRO A 267 -32.70 5.71 3.41
C PRO A 267 -32.83 4.21 3.07
N ASN A 268 -32.02 3.71 2.17
CA ASN A 268 -31.95 2.31 1.74
C ASN A 268 -30.51 1.82 1.77
N ASP A 269 -30.33 0.49 1.79
CA ASP A 269 -29.02 -0.12 1.61
C ASP A 269 -28.47 0.24 0.24
N ILE A 270 -27.17 0.57 0.16
CA ILE A 270 -26.45 0.88 -1.08
C ILE A 270 -25.46 -0.24 -1.36
N HIS A 271 -25.65 -0.94 -2.48
CA HIS A 271 -24.74 -2.00 -2.92
C HIS A 271 -23.60 -1.41 -3.74
N MET A 272 -22.41 -1.82 -3.43
CA MET A 272 -21.18 -1.37 -4.07
C MET A 272 -20.35 -2.55 -4.54
N ILE A 273 -19.56 -2.32 -5.56
CA ILE A 273 -18.54 -3.25 -6.05
C ILE A 273 -17.21 -2.86 -5.42
N ALA A 274 -16.58 -3.75 -4.68
CA ALA A 274 -15.28 -3.52 -4.07
C ALA A 274 -14.21 -4.39 -4.72
N SER A 275 -13.00 -3.86 -4.83
CA SER A 275 -11.83 -4.63 -5.25
C SER A 275 -10.85 -4.76 -4.09
N THR A 276 -10.15 -5.90 -4.05
CA THR A 276 -9.07 -6.12 -3.09
C THR A 276 -7.87 -5.24 -3.40
N VAL A 277 -7.22 -4.74 -2.36
CA VAL A 277 -5.86 -4.18 -2.46
C VAL A 277 -4.88 -5.18 -1.91
N THR A 278 -3.89 -5.52 -2.71
CA THR A 278 -2.84 -6.49 -2.37
C THR A 278 -1.51 -5.75 -2.21
N LEU A 279 -0.78 -6.05 -1.16
CA LEU A 279 0.58 -5.57 -1.00
C LEU A 279 1.54 -6.50 -1.75
N LEU A 280 2.28 -5.95 -2.70
CA LEU A 280 3.37 -6.61 -3.42
C LEU A 280 4.71 -6.05 -2.97
N VAL A 281 5.69 -6.93 -2.82
CA VAL A 281 7.05 -6.56 -2.44
C VAL A 281 8.05 -7.27 -3.33
N GLU A 282 9.26 -6.76 -3.45
CA GLU A 282 10.35 -7.43 -4.15
C GLU A 282 10.61 -8.83 -3.58
N LYS A 283 10.81 -9.83 -4.45
CA LYS A 283 11.14 -11.21 -4.04
C LYS A 283 12.42 -11.30 -3.22
N THR A 284 13.35 -10.37 -3.46
CA THR A 284 14.64 -10.30 -2.78
C THR A 284 14.57 -9.55 -1.45
N MET A 285 13.41 -9.01 -1.09
CA MET A 285 13.20 -8.31 0.17
C MET A 285 13.52 -9.21 1.36
N HIS A 286 14.25 -8.65 2.34
CA HIS A 286 14.64 -9.39 3.53
C HIS A 286 13.41 -9.91 4.30
N PRO A 287 13.40 -11.19 4.76
CA PRO A 287 12.22 -11.78 5.42
C PRO A 287 11.71 -10.99 6.64
N ALA A 288 12.62 -10.36 7.42
CA ALA A 288 12.22 -9.53 8.55
C ALA A 288 11.39 -8.31 8.12
N ILE A 289 11.69 -7.72 6.96
CA ILE A 289 10.91 -6.60 6.41
C ILE A 289 9.57 -7.09 5.89
N GLN A 290 9.52 -8.25 5.23
CA GLN A 290 8.25 -8.86 4.82
C GLN A 290 7.34 -9.12 6.03
N GLN A 291 7.91 -9.65 7.12
CA GLN A 291 7.17 -9.88 8.37
C GLN A 291 6.69 -8.58 9.00
N LEU A 292 7.49 -7.51 8.93
CA LEU A 292 7.12 -6.20 9.44
C LEU A 292 5.92 -5.61 8.66
N PHE A 293 5.89 -5.78 7.33
CA PHE A 293 4.73 -5.45 6.52
C PHE A 293 3.47 -6.25 6.91
N LEU A 294 3.62 -7.54 7.19
CA LEU A 294 2.49 -8.38 7.63
C LEU A 294 1.97 -7.93 9.01
N GLN A 295 2.85 -7.64 9.96
CA GLN A 295 2.46 -7.08 11.27
C GLN A 295 1.77 -5.72 11.15
N ALA A 296 2.17 -4.90 10.19
CA ALA A 296 1.56 -3.61 9.96
C ALA A 296 0.18 -3.71 9.27
N ALA A 297 -0.13 -4.85 8.65
CA ALA A 297 -1.42 -5.10 8.00
C ALA A 297 -2.49 -5.64 8.96
N ASP A 298 -2.09 -6.18 10.13
CA ASP A 298 -3.00 -6.66 11.19
C ASP A 298 -3.52 -5.49 12.05
#